data_ace63c7cf59c28c5924b05054f348ce5
#
_entry.id   ace63c7cf59c28c5924b05054f348ce5
#
_cell.length_a   1.000
_cell.length_b   1.000
_cell.length_c   1.000
_cell.angle_alpha   90.00
_cell.angle_beta   90.00
_cell.angle_gamma   90.00
#
_symmetry.space_group_name_H-M   'P 1'
#
loop_
_entity.id
_entity.type
_entity.pdbx_description
1 polymer ?
#
loop_
_entity_poly.entity_id
_entity_poly.type
_entity_poly.pdbx_seq_one_letter_code
_entity_poly.pdbx_strand_id
1 'polypeptide(L)'
;MPEGNERVLITGVLGQDGWYLARQLAAAGHEVHGTDRHESRVAAGDEGLQGVALHHADLLDEHAMGRLVAEVEPTRIFNLAGSTSVARSWSHPAESANILGVGAVRLLAAAWELHAAGKAVRFLQASSAEIFGDPASSPQTEDTPIAPVTPYGAAKAFAHSMVRVYRQRGMFATTAVLYNHESPRRPQSFVAAKIARGVAEIAAGRREKLTLGNIDVSRDWGFAPDYAAAMNVILDAPRADDYVVATGDSRSVRDFVAAAFRAVSIEDWESRVEVDRDLFRPADPRSLVGDAARLRALGWKPSLDFEALVRILVEAQVAAVASEG
;
A
#
# COMPACT_ATOMS: atom_id res chain seq x y z
N MET A 1 1.72 -25.55 5.86
CA MET A 1 2.38 -24.43 6.56
C MET A 1 3.83 -24.83 6.73
N PRO A 2 4.84 -24.08 6.26
CA PRO A 2 6.20 -24.37 6.65
C PRO A 2 6.30 -24.09 8.16
N GLU A 3 6.51 -25.13 8.93
CA GLU A 3 6.83 -25.06 10.37
C GLU A 3 8.30 -24.62 10.48
N GLY A 4 8.54 -23.32 10.56
CA GLY A 4 9.88 -22.79 10.76
C GLY A 4 9.87 -21.29 10.96
N ASN A 5 10.70 -20.80 11.86
CA ASN A 5 10.99 -19.39 12.05
C ASN A 5 11.69 -18.86 10.78
N GLU A 6 10.94 -18.24 9.84
CA GLU A 6 11.49 -17.69 8.60
C GLU A 6 12.06 -16.31 8.84
N ARG A 7 13.16 -15.97 8.15
CA ARG A 7 13.72 -14.63 8.13
C ARG A 7 13.04 -13.80 7.05
N VAL A 8 12.42 -12.70 7.47
CA VAL A 8 11.62 -11.83 6.62
C VAL A 8 12.27 -10.46 6.53
N LEU A 9 12.41 -9.93 5.32
CA LEU A 9 12.84 -8.55 5.07
C LEU A 9 11.67 -7.74 4.49
N ILE A 10 11.32 -6.63 5.16
CA ILE A 10 10.26 -5.71 4.73
C ILE A 10 10.89 -4.34 4.49
N THR A 11 10.90 -3.86 3.25
CA THR A 11 11.30 -2.47 2.97
C THR A 11 10.14 -1.52 3.23
N GLY A 12 10.42 -0.34 3.80
CA GLY A 12 9.38 0.63 4.17
C GLY A 12 8.53 0.19 5.36
N VAL A 13 9.14 -0.52 6.32
CA VAL A 13 8.47 -1.12 7.48
C VAL A 13 7.74 -0.09 8.37
N LEU A 14 8.19 1.17 8.41
CA LEU A 14 7.56 2.25 9.16
C LEU A 14 6.41 2.95 8.39
N GLY A 15 6.13 2.51 7.16
CA GLY A 15 4.94 2.89 6.40
C GLY A 15 3.69 2.15 6.90
N GLN A 16 2.51 2.53 6.36
CA GLN A 16 1.24 1.91 6.73
C GLN A 16 1.29 0.38 6.59
N ASP A 17 1.55 -0.11 5.39
CA ASP A 17 1.45 -1.54 5.07
C ASP A 17 2.57 -2.35 5.72
N GLY A 18 3.79 -1.81 5.70
CA GLY A 18 4.95 -2.44 6.33
C GLY A 18 4.75 -2.65 7.83
N TRP A 19 4.14 -1.69 8.51
CA TRP A 19 3.86 -1.76 9.93
C TRP A 19 2.86 -2.88 10.28
N TYR A 20 1.74 -2.97 9.55
CA TYR A 20 0.77 -4.04 9.79
C TYR A 20 1.35 -5.41 9.44
N LEU A 21 2.06 -5.51 8.32
CA LEU A 21 2.69 -6.77 7.89
C LEU A 21 3.75 -7.25 8.89
N ALA A 22 4.63 -6.35 9.35
CA ALA A 22 5.67 -6.69 10.32
C ALA A 22 5.09 -7.22 11.62
N ARG A 23 4.02 -6.61 12.13
CA ARG A 23 3.31 -7.07 13.33
C ARG A 23 2.66 -8.43 13.15
N GLN A 24 2.02 -8.67 12.01
CA GLN A 24 1.38 -9.96 11.72
C GLN A 24 2.42 -11.08 11.66
N LEU A 25 3.55 -10.83 10.98
CA LEU A 25 4.63 -11.81 10.82
C LEU A 25 5.39 -12.05 12.13
N ALA A 26 5.67 -11.01 12.91
CA ALA A 26 6.29 -11.16 14.23
C ALA A 26 5.37 -11.93 15.20
N ALA A 27 4.06 -11.65 15.19
CA ALA A 27 3.08 -12.40 15.99
C ALA A 27 2.94 -13.87 15.56
N ALA A 28 3.24 -14.19 14.29
CA ALA A 28 3.32 -15.55 13.78
C ALA A 28 4.64 -16.25 14.11
N GLY A 29 5.58 -15.58 14.78
CA GLY A 29 6.86 -16.15 15.23
C GLY A 29 8.00 -16.07 14.22
N HIS A 30 7.86 -15.25 13.15
CA HIS A 30 8.94 -15.03 12.19
C HIS A 30 9.99 -14.04 12.74
N GLU A 31 11.24 -14.20 12.30
CA GLU A 31 12.31 -13.21 12.50
C GLU A 31 12.15 -12.09 11.47
N VAL A 32 11.71 -10.90 11.93
CA VAL A 32 11.35 -9.81 11.04
C VAL A 32 12.42 -8.71 11.07
N HIS A 33 12.96 -8.41 9.90
CA HIS A 33 13.86 -7.29 9.62
C HIS A 33 13.11 -6.26 8.79
N GLY A 34 13.19 -4.98 9.16
CA GLY A 34 12.52 -3.90 8.47
C GLY A 34 13.48 -2.78 8.10
N THR A 35 13.28 -2.13 6.93
CA THR A 35 14.08 -0.95 6.57
C THR A 35 13.26 0.32 6.51
N ASP A 36 13.90 1.44 6.88
CA ASP A 36 13.45 2.79 6.55
C ASP A 36 14.65 3.63 6.09
N ARG A 37 14.41 4.56 5.16
CA ARG A 37 15.46 5.44 4.61
C ARG A 37 15.85 6.59 5.55
N HIS A 38 15.10 6.82 6.60
CA HIS A 38 15.35 7.90 7.56
C HIS A 38 15.97 7.31 8.82
N GLU A 39 17.26 7.54 9.02
CA GLU A 39 18.02 7.06 10.17
C GLU A 39 17.37 7.48 11.51
N SER A 40 16.88 8.72 11.60
CA SER A 40 16.21 9.23 12.80
C SER A 40 14.94 8.44 13.15
N ARG A 41 14.19 7.96 12.17
CA ARG A 41 13.00 7.13 12.40
C ARG A 41 13.39 5.72 12.86
N VAL A 42 14.45 5.17 12.28
CA VAL A 42 15.00 3.87 12.70
C VAL A 42 15.50 3.95 14.14
N ALA A 43 16.25 5.00 14.49
CA ALA A 43 16.76 5.21 15.84
C ALA A 43 15.65 5.47 16.88
N ALA A 44 14.58 6.15 16.50
CA ALA A 44 13.42 6.37 17.38
C ALA A 44 12.62 5.07 17.62
N GLY A 45 12.64 4.15 16.65
CA GLY A 45 11.82 2.93 16.70
C GLY A 45 10.33 3.22 16.57
N ASP A 46 9.53 2.20 16.83
CA ASP A 46 8.05 2.30 16.91
C ASP A 46 7.56 1.29 17.95
N GLU A 47 6.82 1.75 18.95
CA GLU A 47 6.32 0.90 20.05
C GLU A 47 5.47 -0.28 19.56
N GLY A 48 4.85 -0.16 18.41
CA GLY A 48 4.08 -1.24 17.77
C GLY A 48 4.93 -2.28 17.05
N LEU A 49 6.26 -2.09 16.93
CA LEU A 49 7.19 -2.97 16.22
C LEU A 49 8.21 -3.64 17.15
N GLN A 50 7.83 -3.90 18.40
CA GLN A 50 8.68 -4.63 19.32
C GLN A 50 9.04 -6.01 18.76
N GLY A 51 10.35 -6.36 18.82
CA GLY A 51 10.87 -7.61 18.26
C GLY A 51 11.15 -7.59 16.75
N VAL A 52 10.94 -6.45 16.07
CA VAL A 52 11.37 -6.22 14.68
C VAL A 52 12.75 -5.57 14.66
N ALA A 53 13.72 -6.17 13.95
CA ALA A 53 15.03 -5.58 13.76
C ALA A 53 14.96 -4.46 12.71
N LEU A 54 15.15 -3.20 13.13
CA LEU A 54 15.08 -2.04 12.24
C LEU A 54 16.47 -1.70 11.68
N HIS A 55 16.54 -1.47 10.36
CA HIS A 55 17.76 -1.13 9.63
C HIS A 55 17.57 0.19 8.88
N HIS A 56 18.59 1.05 8.93
CA HIS A 56 18.68 2.20 8.05
C HIS A 56 19.21 1.74 6.69
N ALA A 57 18.33 1.80 5.66
CA ALA A 57 18.73 1.50 4.29
C ALA A 57 17.77 2.18 3.30
N ASP A 58 18.36 2.72 2.21
CA ASP A 58 17.63 3.36 1.11
C ASP A 58 17.71 2.47 -0.14
N LEU A 59 16.57 2.25 -0.81
CA LEU A 59 16.51 1.55 -2.11
C LEU A 59 17.37 2.22 -3.19
N LEU A 60 17.73 3.49 -3.02
CA LEU A 60 18.61 4.20 -3.93
C LEU A 60 20.09 3.86 -3.72
N ASP A 61 20.46 3.31 -2.57
CA ASP A 61 21.81 2.80 -2.29
C ASP A 61 21.86 1.29 -2.56
N GLU A 62 22.28 0.94 -3.79
CA GLU A 62 22.41 -0.45 -4.23
C GLU A 62 23.36 -1.27 -3.36
N HIS A 63 24.48 -0.66 -2.93
CA HIS A 63 25.47 -1.35 -2.12
C HIS A 63 24.97 -1.60 -0.69
N ALA A 64 24.26 -0.63 -0.09
CA ALA A 64 23.68 -0.83 1.24
C ALA A 64 22.59 -1.91 1.21
N MET A 65 21.72 -1.89 0.21
CA MET A 65 20.69 -2.91 0.05
C MET A 65 21.28 -4.30 -0.22
N GLY A 66 22.29 -4.40 -1.09
CA GLY A 66 22.98 -5.67 -1.36
C GLY A 66 23.64 -6.26 -0.11
N ARG A 67 24.35 -5.44 0.67
CA ARG A 67 24.94 -5.88 1.95
C ARG A 67 23.89 -6.35 2.94
N LEU A 68 22.79 -5.58 3.11
CA LEU A 68 21.73 -5.95 4.04
C LEU A 68 21.07 -7.28 3.66
N VAL A 69 20.75 -7.48 2.37
CA VAL A 69 20.18 -8.74 1.89
C VAL A 69 21.13 -9.91 2.10
N ALA A 70 22.42 -9.71 1.87
CA ALA A 70 23.44 -10.75 2.10
C ALA A 70 23.65 -11.05 3.60
N GLU A 71 23.53 -10.06 4.48
CA GLU A 71 23.69 -10.22 5.93
C GLU A 71 22.47 -10.90 6.55
N VAL A 72 21.25 -10.46 6.17
CA VAL A 72 20.00 -11.01 6.70
C VAL A 72 19.72 -12.40 6.11
N GLU A 73 20.12 -12.66 4.87
CA GLU A 73 19.77 -13.87 4.11
C GLU A 73 18.26 -14.21 4.21
N PRO A 74 17.35 -13.30 3.86
CA PRO A 74 15.93 -13.51 4.07
C PRO A 74 15.38 -14.61 3.17
N THR A 75 14.44 -15.40 3.69
CA THR A 75 13.67 -16.38 2.92
C THR A 75 12.45 -15.72 2.27
N ARG A 76 11.99 -14.58 2.82
CA ARG A 76 10.89 -13.76 2.30
C ARG A 76 11.29 -12.30 2.22
N ILE A 77 11.02 -11.67 1.09
CA ILE A 77 11.26 -10.23 0.89
C ILE A 77 9.94 -9.57 0.43
N PHE A 78 9.52 -8.55 1.16
CA PHE A 78 8.39 -7.69 0.81
C PHE A 78 8.91 -6.29 0.46
N ASN A 79 8.81 -5.90 -0.81
CA ASN A 79 9.18 -4.56 -1.25
C ASN A 79 7.99 -3.62 -1.19
N LEU A 80 7.86 -2.89 -0.06
CA LEU A 80 6.79 -1.92 0.19
C LEU A 80 7.30 -0.47 0.21
N ALA A 81 8.62 -0.27 0.15
CA ALA A 81 9.22 1.06 0.19
C ALA A 81 8.89 1.89 -1.06
N GLY A 82 8.62 3.17 -0.83
CA GLY A 82 8.44 4.14 -1.89
C GLY A 82 7.41 5.22 -1.57
N SER A 83 7.50 6.34 -2.29
CA SER A 83 6.48 7.38 -2.24
C SER A 83 5.21 6.92 -2.97
N THR A 84 4.08 6.86 -2.27
CA THR A 84 2.81 6.37 -2.84
C THR A 84 1.88 7.49 -3.32
N SER A 85 2.34 8.76 -3.31
CA SER A 85 1.57 9.91 -3.76
C SER A 85 1.58 10.05 -5.29
N VAL A 86 0.47 9.73 -5.93
CA VAL A 86 0.27 9.96 -7.38
C VAL A 86 0.44 11.45 -7.71
N ALA A 87 -0.12 12.35 -6.89
CA ALA A 87 0.00 13.80 -7.10
C ALA A 87 1.47 14.26 -7.07
N ARG A 88 2.28 13.79 -6.08
CA ARG A 88 3.71 14.11 -6.01
C ARG A 88 4.48 13.63 -7.24
N SER A 89 4.09 12.50 -7.84
CA SER A 89 4.79 11.96 -9.00
C SER A 89 4.75 12.89 -10.22
N TRP A 90 3.73 13.74 -10.34
CA TRP A 90 3.65 14.74 -11.41
C TRP A 90 4.68 15.88 -11.24
N SER A 91 4.94 16.28 -10.00
CA SER A 91 5.96 17.32 -9.72
C SER A 91 7.38 16.76 -9.64
N HIS A 92 7.54 15.45 -9.35
CA HIS A 92 8.84 14.79 -9.18
C HIS A 92 8.90 13.44 -9.93
N PRO A 93 8.72 13.44 -11.28
CA PRO A 93 8.60 12.18 -12.04
C PRO A 93 9.89 11.36 -12.03
N ALA A 94 11.05 11.99 -12.14
CA ALA A 94 12.34 11.29 -12.12
C ALA A 94 12.64 10.66 -10.75
N GLU A 95 12.34 11.35 -9.65
CA GLU A 95 12.45 10.79 -8.29
C GLU A 95 11.54 9.57 -8.13
N SER A 96 10.29 9.68 -8.58
CA SER A 96 9.32 8.58 -8.53
C SER A 96 9.79 7.36 -9.34
N ALA A 97 10.29 7.57 -10.56
CA ALA A 97 10.83 6.51 -11.40
C ALA A 97 12.04 5.82 -10.75
N ASN A 98 12.94 6.63 -10.17
CA ASN A 98 14.15 6.10 -9.54
C ASN A 98 13.83 5.27 -8.30
N ILE A 99 12.96 5.75 -7.41
CA ILE A 99 12.61 5.03 -6.17
C ILE A 99 11.73 3.79 -6.49
N LEU A 100 10.62 3.99 -7.18
CA LEU A 100 9.59 2.96 -7.37
C LEU A 100 9.94 1.94 -8.46
N GLY A 101 10.70 2.38 -9.46
CA GLY A 101 11.14 1.53 -10.57
C GLY A 101 12.54 0.97 -10.31
N VAL A 102 13.56 1.81 -10.41
CA VAL A 102 14.97 1.38 -10.34
C VAL A 102 15.31 0.82 -8.96
N GLY A 103 14.84 1.45 -7.86
CA GLY A 103 15.05 0.97 -6.51
C GLY A 103 14.47 -0.44 -6.28
N ALA A 104 13.27 -0.70 -6.82
CA ALA A 104 12.68 -2.04 -6.79
C ALA A 104 13.55 -3.08 -7.54
N VAL A 105 14.13 -2.70 -8.68
CA VAL A 105 15.00 -3.60 -9.46
C VAL A 105 16.30 -3.90 -8.72
N ARG A 106 16.89 -2.92 -8.01
CA ARG A 106 18.10 -3.14 -7.18
C ARG A 106 17.85 -4.17 -6.09
N LEU A 107 16.74 -4.05 -5.36
CA LEU A 107 16.37 -5.03 -4.35
C LEU A 107 16.10 -6.42 -4.97
N LEU A 108 15.41 -6.45 -6.11
CA LEU A 108 15.14 -7.70 -6.83
C LEU A 108 16.43 -8.36 -7.33
N ALA A 109 17.42 -7.57 -7.78
CA ALA A 109 18.73 -8.07 -8.16
C ALA A 109 19.50 -8.64 -6.95
N ALA A 110 19.47 -7.97 -5.79
CA ALA A 110 20.06 -8.51 -4.57
C ALA A 110 19.41 -9.83 -4.12
N ALA A 111 18.08 -9.93 -4.23
CA ALA A 111 17.35 -11.17 -3.98
C ALA A 111 17.72 -12.28 -4.99
N TRP A 112 17.98 -11.90 -6.25
CA TRP A 112 18.44 -12.83 -7.27
C TRP A 112 19.80 -13.45 -6.94
N GLU A 113 20.74 -12.69 -6.36
CA GLU A 113 22.05 -13.22 -5.96
C GLU A 113 21.91 -14.35 -4.92
N LEU A 114 20.98 -14.21 -3.97
CA LEU A 114 20.65 -15.28 -3.03
C LEU A 114 20.07 -16.51 -3.75
N HIS A 115 19.13 -16.28 -4.65
CA HIS A 115 18.51 -17.35 -5.46
C HIS A 115 19.54 -18.08 -6.32
N ALA A 116 20.43 -17.36 -7.00
CA ALA A 116 21.49 -17.91 -7.84
C ALA A 116 22.53 -18.71 -7.02
N ALA A 117 22.72 -18.34 -5.75
CA ALA A 117 23.53 -19.09 -4.77
C ALA A 117 22.81 -20.33 -4.21
N GLY A 118 21.62 -20.67 -4.69
CA GLY A 118 20.83 -21.84 -4.26
C GLY A 118 20.03 -21.63 -2.98
N LYS A 119 19.91 -20.39 -2.48
CA LYS A 119 19.07 -20.09 -1.31
C LYS A 119 17.58 -20.04 -1.73
N ALA A 120 16.72 -20.57 -0.87
CA ALA A 120 15.27 -20.43 -1.06
C ALA A 120 14.84 -19.00 -0.66
N VAL A 121 14.53 -18.17 -1.65
CA VAL A 121 14.03 -16.80 -1.43
C VAL A 121 12.73 -16.59 -2.23
N ARG A 122 11.72 -16.01 -1.57
CA ARG A 122 10.46 -15.59 -2.17
C ARG A 122 10.38 -14.07 -2.12
N PHE A 123 10.06 -13.46 -3.23
CA PHE A 123 10.03 -12.00 -3.39
C PHE A 123 8.63 -11.53 -3.77
N LEU A 124 8.12 -10.53 -3.05
CA LEU A 124 6.88 -9.84 -3.37
C LEU A 124 7.13 -8.35 -3.63
N GLN A 125 6.64 -7.87 -4.77
CA GLN A 125 6.58 -6.45 -5.12
C GLN A 125 5.18 -5.90 -4.87
N ALA A 126 5.06 -4.88 -4.03
CA ALA A 126 3.87 -4.05 -4.00
C ALA A 126 3.75 -3.26 -5.30
N SER A 127 2.85 -3.68 -6.18
CA SER A 127 2.43 -2.98 -7.37
C SER A 127 1.21 -2.09 -7.05
N SER A 128 0.48 -1.60 -8.02
CA SER A 128 -0.67 -0.72 -7.82
C SER A 128 -1.68 -0.86 -8.94
N ALA A 129 -2.96 -0.65 -8.68
CA ALA A 129 -4.00 -0.52 -9.70
C ALA A 129 -3.72 0.60 -10.71
N GLU A 130 -2.91 1.61 -10.36
CA GLU A 130 -2.47 2.69 -11.26
C GLU A 130 -1.68 2.20 -12.49
N ILE A 131 -1.19 0.94 -12.49
CA ILE A 131 -0.57 0.34 -13.70
C ILE A 131 -1.55 0.15 -14.84
N PHE A 132 -2.85 0.03 -14.54
CA PHE A 132 -3.90 -0.16 -15.55
C PHE A 132 -4.34 1.15 -16.22
N GLY A 133 -4.05 2.31 -15.60
CA GLY A 133 -4.43 3.62 -16.11
C GLY A 133 -5.93 3.83 -16.12
N ASP A 134 -6.49 4.17 -17.28
CA ASP A 134 -7.95 4.30 -17.50
C ASP A 134 -8.45 3.08 -18.32
N PRO A 135 -8.66 1.93 -17.67
CA PRO A 135 -8.92 0.66 -18.35
C PRO A 135 -10.30 0.65 -19.01
N ALA A 136 -10.39 0.07 -20.20
CA ALA A 136 -11.62 -0.06 -20.98
C ALA A 136 -12.63 -1.06 -20.36
N SER A 137 -12.14 -1.96 -19.48
CA SER A 137 -12.97 -2.98 -18.80
C SER A 137 -12.90 -2.85 -17.29
N SER A 138 -14.00 -3.22 -16.63
CA SER A 138 -14.12 -3.23 -15.17
C SER A 138 -14.99 -4.43 -14.76
N PRO A 139 -14.67 -5.16 -13.67
CA PRO A 139 -13.47 -4.97 -12.85
C PRO A 139 -12.19 -5.37 -13.56
N GLN A 140 -11.03 -4.85 -13.07
CA GLN A 140 -9.73 -5.23 -13.59
C GLN A 140 -9.27 -6.55 -12.94
N THR A 141 -8.60 -7.38 -13.74
CA THR A 141 -7.98 -8.64 -13.33
C THR A 141 -6.47 -8.58 -13.56
N GLU A 142 -5.75 -9.62 -13.23
CA GLU A 142 -4.32 -9.76 -13.51
C GLU A 142 -3.99 -9.81 -15.03
N ASP A 143 -5.00 -10.08 -15.86
CA ASP A 143 -4.89 -10.13 -17.33
C ASP A 143 -5.25 -8.80 -18.01
N THR A 144 -5.68 -7.79 -17.22
CA THR A 144 -5.97 -6.45 -17.72
C THR A 144 -4.70 -5.80 -18.28
N PRO A 145 -4.74 -5.19 -19.49
CA PRO A 145 -3.58 -4.54 -20.06
C PRO A 145 -2.97 -3.45 -19.20
N ILE A 146 -1.64 -3.48 -19.06
CA ILE A 146 -0.88 -2.43 -18.37
C ILE A 146 -0.76 -1.22 -19.29
N ALA A 147 -1.39 -0.11 -18.93
CA ALA A 147 -1.43 1.13 -19.71
C ALA A 147 -1.46 2.37 -18.78
N PRO A 148 -0.39 2.61 -17.97
CA PRO A 148 -0.38 3.66 -16.97
C PRO A 148 -0.50 5.05 -17.60
N VAL A 149 -1.25 5.94 -16.94
CA VAL A 149 -1.47 7.33 -17.35
C VAL A 149 -0.83 8.36 -16.39
N THR A 150 -0.11 7.87 -15.37
CA THR A 150 0.59 8.72 -14.39
C THR A 150 2.07 8.31 -14.28
N PRO A 151 2.98 9.25 -13.91
CA PRO A 151 4.38 8.89 -13.67
C PRO A 151 4.55 7.83 -12.58
N TYR A 152 3.70 7.86 -11.54
CA TYR A 152 3.65 6.83 -10.51
C TYR A 152 3.28 5.46 -11.07
N GLY A 153 2.19 5.38 -11.85
CA GLY A 153 1.74 4.16 -12.49
C GLY A 153 2.79 3.59 -13.44
N ALA A 154 3.46 4.45 -14.23
CA ALA A 154 4.54 4.04 -15.14
C ALA A 154 5.74 3.43 -14.39
N ALA A 155 6.15 4.05 -13.27
CA ALA A 155 7.23 3.51 -12.43
C ALA A 155 6.87 2.16 -11.80
N LYS A 156 5.63 2.01 -11.31
CA LYS A 156 5.11 0.73 -10.78
C LYS A 156 4.98 -0.34 -11.87
N ALA A 157 4.57 0.03 -13.09
CA ALA A 157 4.48 -0.88 -14.24
C ALA A 157 5.87 -1.40 -14.66
N PHE A 158 6.91 -0.56 -14.61
CA PHE A 158 8.28 -0.98 -14.87
C PHE A 158 8.73 -2.03 -13.83
N ALA A 159 8.57 -1.76 -12.52
CA ALA A 159 8.91 -2.71 -11.46
C ALA A 159 8.13 -4.03 -11.61
N HIS A 160 6.82 -3.96 -11.90
CA HIS A 160 5.96 -5.11 -12.16
C HIS A 160 6.50 -5.97 -13.33
N SER A 161 6.88 -5.33 -14.42
CA SER A 161 7.45 -6.02 -15.58
C SER A 161 8.78 -6.73 -15.25
N MET A 162 9.63 -6.09 -14.45
CA MET A 162 10.90 -6.68 -14.00
C MET A 162 10.68 -7.91 -13.12
N VAL A 163 9.69 -7.90 -12.23
CA VAL A 163 9.33 -9.10 -11.45
C VAL A 163 8.96 -10.28 -12.36
N ARG A 164 8.17 -10.03 -13.41
CA ARG A 164 7.84 -11.06 -14.41
C ARG A 164 9.08 -11.63 -15.11
N VAL A 165 10.07 -10.78 -15.44
CA VAL A 165 11.35 -11.23 -16.04
C VAL A 165 12.10 -12.17 -15.09
N TYR A 166 12.21 -11.82 -13.80
CA TYR A 166 12.91 -12.68 -12.83
C TYR A 166 12.14 -13.98 -12.51
N ARG A 167 10.81 -13.92 -12.52
CA ARG A 167 9.95 -15.12 -12.44
C ARG A 167 10.21 -16.08 -13.60
N GLN A 168 10.32 -15.57 -14.82
CA GLN A 168 10.65 -16.38 -16.02
C GLN A 168 12.04 -17.02 -15.95
N ARG A 169 12.96 -16.45 -15.16
CA ARG A 169 14.28 -17.02 -14.88
C ARG A 169 14.25 -18.09 -13.77
N GLY A 170 13.09 -18.40 -13.19
CA GLY A 170 12.92 -19.44 -12.17
C GLY A 170 12.87 -18.94 -10.72
N MET A 171 13.01 -17.64 -10.46
CA MET A 171 12.87 -17.09 -9.12
C MET A 171 11.39 -17.08 -8.68
N PHE A 172 11.11 -17.39 -7.41
CA PHE A 172 9.78 -17.13 -6.84
C PHE A 172 9.60 -15.63 -6.64
N ALA A 173 9.18 -14.94 -7.69
CA ALA A 173 8.94 -13.51 -7.71
C ALA A 173 7.49 -13.21 -8.11
N THR A 174 6.77 -12.49 -7.26
CA THR A 174 5.33 -12.23 -7.35
C THR A 174 5.01 -10.74 -7.20
N THR A 175 3.87 -10.31 -7.73
CA THR A 175 3.35 -8.96 -7.55
C THR A 175 1.98 -8.99 -6.89
N ALA A 176 1.79 -8.09 -5.91
CA ALA A 176 0.49 -7.73 -5.37
C ALA A 176 0.04 -6.41 -6.04
N VAL A 177 -0.99 -6.46 -6.87
CA VAL A 177 -1.58 -5.28 -7.52
C VAL A 177 -2.60 -4.69 -6.54
N LEU A 178 -2.13 -3.75 -5.73
CA LEU A 178 -2.89 -3.19 -4.61
C LEU A 178 -3.84 -2.09 -5.09
N TYR A 179 -5.11 -2.21 -4.73
CA TYR A 179 -6.11 -1.16 -4.84
C TYR A 179 -6.05 -0.23 -3.63
N ASN A 180 -6.89 0.80 -3.55
CA ASN A 180 -6.85 1.72 -2.43
C ASN A 180 -7.14 0.98 -1.12
N HIS A 181 -6.30 1.20 -0.12
CA HIS A 181 -6.45 0.57 1.19
C HIS A 181 -6.03 1.53 2.30
N GLU A 182 -6.84 1.60 3.31
CA GLU A 182 -6.80 2.66 4.30
C GLU A 182 -6.72 2.09 5.71
N SER A 183 -6.19 2.90 6.63
CA SER A 183 -6.17 2.60 8.06
C SER A 183 -6.00 3.89 8.87
N PRO A 184 -6.14 3.85 10.21
CA PRO A 184 -5.80 4.99 11.08
C PRO A 184 -4.35 5.49 10.92
N ARG A 185 -3.44 4.68 10.37
CA ARG A 185 -2.04 5.07 10.08
C ARG A 185 -1.86 5.78 8.72
N ARG A 186 -2.94 5.94 7.94
CA ARG A 186 -2.84 6.63 6.65
C ARG A 186 -2.41 8.07 6.82
N PRO A 187 -1.37 8.56 6.11
CA PRO A 187 -0.96 9.96 6.20
C PRO A 187 -2.08 10.93 5.78
N GLN A 188 -2.18 12.07 6.46
CA GLN A 188 -3.21 13.09 6.24
C GLN A 188 -3.20 13.72 4.83
N SER A 189 -2.14 13.52 4.06
CA SER A 189 -2.07 13.93 2.66
C SER A 189 -2.95 13.10 1.72
N PHE A 190 -3.49 11.97 2.16
CA PHE A 190 -4.39 11.11 1.39
C PHE A 190 -5.86 11.44 1.67
N VAL A 191 -6.69 11.31 0.63
CA VAL A 191 -8.08 11.78 0.65
C VAL A 191 -8.90 11.14 1.77
N ALA A 192 -8.77 9.83 2.01
CA ALA A 192 -9.51 9.15 3.07
C ALA A 192 -9.16 9.69 4.47
N ALA A 193 -7.86 9.82 4.77
CA ALA A 193 -7.40 10.38 6.04
C ALA A 193 -7.79 11.87 6.19
N LYS A 194 -7.68 12.64 5.09
CA LYS A 194 -8.11 14.05 5.06
C LYS A 194 -9.60 14.18 5.34
N ILE A 195 -10.45 13.31 4.78
CA ILE A 195 -11.89 13.30 5.03
C ILE A 195 -12.15 12.93 6.50
N ALA A 196 -11.61 11.83 6.98
CA ALA A 196 -11.81 11.37 8.35
C ALA A 196 -11.41 12.44 9.39
N ARG A 197 -10.24 13.08 9.19
CA ARG A 197 -9.75 14.16 10.06
C ARG A 197 -10.63 15.39 9.97
N GLY A 198 -10.98 15.84 8.76
CA GLY A 198 -11.82 17.02 8.57
C GLY A 198 -13.21 16.84 9.16
N VAL A 199 -13.83 15.67 9.04
CA VAL A 199 -15.11 15.33 9.64
C VAL A 199 -15.02 15.33 11.19
N ALA A 200 -13.96 14.76 11.76
CA ALA A 200 -13.73 14.77 13.20
C ALA A 200 -13.58 16.21 13.75
N GLU A 201 -12.84 17.08 13.02
CA GLU A 201 -12.67 18.49 13.38
C GLU A 201 -13.98 19.28 13.27
N ILE A 202 -14.82 19.00 12.26
CA ILE A 202 -16.15 19.61 12.09
C ILE A 202 -17.07 19.18 13.25
N ALA A 203 -17.09 17.90 13.59
CA ALA A 203 -17.87 17.38 14.70
C ALA A 203 -17.45 18.00 16.06
N ALA A 204 -16.17 18.31 16.22
CA ALA A 204 -15.62 18.99 17.40
C ALA A 204 -15.80 20.53 17.37
N GLY A 205 -16.42 21.10 16.33
CA GLY A 205 -16.57 22.54 16.16
C GLY A 205 -15.29 23.32 15.88
N ARG A 206 -14.19 22.62 15.49
CA ARG A 206 -12.88 23.22 15.20
C ARG A 206 -12.71 23.64 13.73
N ARG A 207 -13.64 23.23 12.88
CA ARG A 207 -13.68 23.52 11.44
C ARG A 207 -15.11 23.66 10.97
N GLU A 208 -15.37 24.55 10.03
CA GLU A 208 -16.71 24.73 9.46
C GLU A 208 -16.91 23.88 8.21
N LYS A 209 -15.90 23.82 7.35
CA LYS A 209 -15.97 23.18 6.03
C LYS A 209 -14.73 22.36 5.68
N LEU A 210 -14.94 21.33 4.88
CA LEU A 210 -13.91 20.47 4.31
C LEU A 210 -13.76 20.76 2.81
N THR A 211 -12.58 21.19 2.35
CA THR A 211 -12.26 21.43 0.94
C THR A 211 -11.63 20.19 0.32
N LEU A 212 -12.25 19.67 -0.75
CA LEU A 212 -11.82 18.48 -1.48
C LEU A 212 -11.67 18.77 -2.98
N GLY A 213 -10.92 17.92 -3.68
CA GLY A 213 -10.86 17.93 -5.15
C GLY A 213 -12.08 17.21 -5.75
N ASN A 214 -11.84 16.38 -6.78
CA ASN A 214 -12.91 15.64 -7.44
C ASN A 214 -13.49 14.54 -6.53
N ILE A 215 -14.75 14.72 -6.13
CA ILE A 215 -15.47 13.77 -5.26
C ILE A 215 -16.29 12.72 -6.04
N ASP A 216 -16.34 12.82 -7.37
CA ASP A 216 -17.16 11.94 -8.21
C ASP A 216 -16.34 10.76 -8.80
N VAL A 217 -15.05 10.71 -8.54
CA VAL A 217 -14.22 9.55 -8.88
C VAL A 217 -14.48 8.40 -7.92
N SER A 218 -14.49 7.18 -8.45
CA SER A 218 -14.74 5.97 -7.66
C SER A 218 -13.46 5.13 -7.48
N ARG A 219 -13.34 4.50 -6.33
CA ARG A 219 -12.23 3.62 -5.97
C ARG A 219 -12.74 2.39 -5.24
N ASP A 220 -11.98 1.31 -5.33
CA ASP A 220 -12.10 0.14 -4.48
C ASP A 220 -11.37 0.45 -3.17
N TRP A 221 -12.09 0.47 -2.04
CA TRP A 221 -11.58 0.87 -0.74
C TRP A 221 -11.45 -0.34 0.18
N GLY A 222 -10.24 -0.70 0.54
CA GLY A 222 -9.96 -1.81 1.43
C GLY A 222 -9.34 -1.38 2.77
N PHE A 223 -9.20 -2.35 3.67
CA PHE A 223 -8.56 -2.17 4.97
C PHE A 223 -7.11 -2.62 4.93
N ALA A 224 -6.16 -1.74 5.29
CA ALA A 224 -4.73 -2.02 5.14
C ALA A 224 -4.24 -3.28 5.86
N PRO A 225 -4.72 -3.65 7.06
CA PRO A 225 -4.39 -4.93 7.68
C PRO A 225 -4.77 -6.15 6.84
N ASP A 226 -5.88 -6.10 6.10
CA ASP A 226 -6.28 -7.18 5.18
C ASP A 226 -5.34 -7.28 3.99
N TYR A 227 -4.85 -6.14 3.48
CA TYR A 227 -3.88 -6.09 2.40
C TYR A 227 -2.51 -6.59 2.84
N ALA A 228 -2.10 -6.31 4.09
CA ALA A 228 -0.92 -6.92 4.69
C ALA A 228 -1.05 -8.45 4.77
N ALA A 229 -2.19 -8.96 5.24
CA ALA A 229 -2.48 -10.39 5.27
C ALA A 229 -2.51 -11.01 3.86
N ALA A 230 -3.07 -10.29 2.86
CA ALA A 230 -3.06 -10.73 1.46
C ALA A 230 -1.64 -10.95 0.94
N MET A 231 -0.72 -10.03 1.22
CA MET A 231 0.68 -10.13 0.78
C MET A 231 1.37 -11.37 1.37
N ASN A 232 1.06 -11.73 2.61
CA ASN A 232 1.57 -12.97 3.20
C ASN A 232 1.00 -14.21 2.51
N VAL A 233 -0.34 -14.26 2.30
CA VAL A 233 -1.01 -15.35 1.57
C VAL A 233 -0.43 -15.52 0.15
N ILE A 234 -0.12 -14.43 -0.55
CA ILE A 234 0.50 -14.44 -1.88
C ILE A 234 1.88 -15.09 -1.83
N LEU A 235 2.72 -14.79 -0.82
CA LEU A 235 4.01 -15.45 -0.70
C LEU A 235 3.92 -16.92 -0.27
N ASP A 236 2.80 -17.35 0.32
CA ASP A 236 2.54 -18.77 0.63
C ASP A 236 1.98 -19.56 -0.56
N ALA A 237 1.63 -18.90 -1.67
CA ALA A 237 1.09 -19.56 -2.84
C ALA A 237 2.00 -20.67 -3.36
N PRO A 238 1.46 -21.74 -3.97
CA PRO A 238 2.25 -22.87 -4.48
C PRO A 238 3.13 -22.48 -5.66
N ARG A 239 2.81 -21.40 -6.37
CA ARG A 239 3.57 -20.86 -7.49
C ARG A 239 3.55 -19.34 -7.48
N ALA A 240 4.63 -18.74 -7.99
CA ALA A 240 4.71 -17.31 -8.20
C ALA A 240 3.80 -16.86 -9.33
N ASP A 241 3.00 -15.82 -9.11
CA ASP A 241 2.13 -15.20 -10.10
C ASP A 241 1.87 -13.73 -9.73
N ASP A 242 1.05 -13.02 -10.51
CA ASP A 242 0.52 -11.72 -10.14
C ASP A 242 -0.86 -11.91 -9.49
N TYR A 243 -1.17 -11.07 -8.50
CA TYR A 243 -2.43 -11.14 -7.76
C TYR A 243 -3.04 -9.76 -7.58
N VAL A 244 -4.28 -9.58 -7.96
CA VAL A 244 -5.08 -8.40 -7.62
C VAL A 244 -5.50 -8.50 -6.15
N VAL A 245 -5.26 -7.41 -5.41
CA VAL A 245 -5.71 -7.27 -4.02
C VAL A 245 -6.72 -6.13 -3.96
N ALA A 246 -7.99 -6.49 -3.88
CA ALA A 246 -9.13 -5.60 -3.98
C ALA A 246 -10.34 -6.15 -3.24
N THR A 247 -11.25 -5.27 -2.81
CA THR A 247 -12.53 -5.70 -2.20
C THR A 247 -13.53 -6.14 -3.26
N GLY A 248 -13.48 -5.53 -4.45
CA GLY A 248 -14.45 -5.69 -5.52
C GLY A 248 -15.65 -4.74 -5.38
N ASP A 249 -15.67 -3.86 -4.36
CA ASP A 249 -16.70 -2.86 -4.15
C ASP A 249 -16.18 -1.46 -4.47
N SER A 250 -16.76 -0.82 -5.48
CA SER A 250 -16.37 0.51 -5.94
C SER A 250 -17.29 1.57 -5.36
N ARG A 251 -16.73 2.52 -4.64
CA ARG A 251 -17.43 3.66 -4.03
C ARG A 251 -16.77 4.97 -4.43
N SER A 252 -17.58 6.00 -4.66
CA SER A 252 -17.08 7.33 -4.95
C SER A 252 -16.48 8.00 -3.69
N VAL A 253 -15.65 9.03 -3.90
CA VAL A 253 -15.22 9.88 -2.80
C VAL A 253 -16.42 10.57 -2.14
N ARG A 254 -17.46 10.87 -2.90
CA ARG A 254 -18.75 11.38 -2.39
C ARG A 254 -19.39 10.41 -1.40
N ASP A 255 -19.46 9.11 -1.74
CA ASP A 255 -19.97 8.08 -0.84
C ASP A 255 -19.14 7.98 0.44
N PHE A 256 -17.81 8.11 0.31
CA PHE A 256 -16.91 8.12 1.46
C PHE A 256 -17.18 9.31 2.39
N VAL A 257 -17.36 10.50 1.83
CA VAL A 257 -17.71 11.69 2.59
C VAL A 257 -19.05 11.50 3.31
N ALA A 258 -20.09 11.05 2.61
CA ALA A 258 -21.40 10.81 3.19
C ALA A 258 -21.34 9.79 4.34
N ALA A 259 -20.60 8.68 4.17
CA ALA A 259 -20.39 7.68 5.21
C ALA A 259 -19.61 8.24 6.41
N ALA A 260 -18.60 9.08 6.16
CA ALA A 260 -17.81 9.70 7.22
C ALA A 260 -18.63 10.65 8.10
N PHE A 261 -19.48 11.48 7.49
CA PHE A 261 -20.38 12.37 8.23
C PHE A 261 -21.48 11.61 9.00
N ARG A 262 -22.02 10.51 8.41
CA ARG A 262 -22.93 9.62 9.16
C ARG A 262 -22.30 9.02 10.40
N ALA A 263 -21.00 8.68 10.35
CA ALA A 263 -20.29 8.13 11.51
C ALA A 263 -20.23 9.08 12.71
N VAL A 264 -20.43 10.40 12.51
CA VAL A 264 -20.53 11.43 13.56
C VAL A 264 -21.92 12.03 13.68
N SER A 265 -22.94 11.39 13.10
CA SER A 265 -24.37 11.79 13.17
C SER A 265 -24.65 13.19 12.58
N ILE A 266 -23.93 13.58 11.52
CA ILE A 266 -24.19 14.81 10.76
C ILE A 266 -24.83 14.41 9.42
N GLU A 267 -26.07 14.84 9.16
CA GLU A 267 -26.84 14.47 7.97
C GLU A 267 -26.66 15.46 6.81
N ASP A 268 -26.54 16.77 7.09
CA ASP A 268 -26.41 17.85 6.08
C ASP A 268 -24.95 18.07 5.63
N TRP A 269 -24.28 16.99 5.27
CA TRP A 269 -22.87 17.03 4.92
C TRP A 269 -22.54 17.88 3.69
N GLU A 270 -23.46 18.01 2.73
CA GLU A 270 -23.29 18.82 1.51
C GLU A 270 -22.99 20.30 1.82
N SER A 271 -23.59 20.84 2.89
CA SER A 271 -23.33 22.20 3.34
C SER A 271 -21.93 22.38 3.94
N ARG A 272 -21.29 21.28 4.32
CA ARG A 272 -19.99 21.22 5.00
C ARG A 272 -18.82 20.90 4.05
N VAL A 273 -19.09 20.70 2.76
CA VAL A 273 -18.04 20.29 1.79
C VAL A 273 -17.98 21.29 0.64
N GLU A 274 -16.77 21.73 0.32
CA GLU A 274 -16.46 22.55 -0.85
C GLU A 274 -15.61 21.77 -1.82
N VAL A 275 -15.97 21.80 -3.11
CA VAL A 275 -15.17 21.20 -4.18
C VAL A 275 -14.33 22.28 -4.83
N ASP A 276 -13.02 22.11 -4.75
CA ASP A 276 -12.04 22.99 -5.36
C ASP A 276 -11.42 22.32 -6.60
N ARG A 277 -11.62 22.95 -7.77
CA ARG A 277 -11.12 22.44 -9.06
C ARG A 277 -9.60 22.51 -9.19
N ASP A 278 -8.94 23.40 -8.46
CA ASP A 278 -7.48 23.52 -8.47
C ASP A 278 -6.79 22.29 -7.82
N LEU A 279 -7.57 21.51 -7.06
CA LEU A 279 -7.12 20.24 -6.48
C LEU A 279 -7.35 19.02 -7.38
N PHE A 280 -7.88 19.19 -8.59
CA PHE A 280 -8.08 18.09 -9.52
C PHE A 280 -6.74 17.63 -10.09
N ARG A 281 -6.61 16.31 -10.24
CA ARG A 281 -5.40 15.73 -10.83
C ARG A 281 -5.43 15.85 -12.35
N PRO A 282 -4.27 16.03 -13.01
CA PRO A 282 -4.18 16.11 -14.48
C PRO A 282 -4.72 14.86 -15.19
N ALA A 283 -4.52 13.68 -14.59
CA ALA A 283 -5.15 12.42 -15.01
C ALA A 283 -5.61 11.69 -13.76
N ASP A 284 -6.89 11.35 -13.71
CA ASP A 284 -7.53 10.64 -12.60
C ASP A 284 -8.54 9.65 -13.18
N PRO A 285 -8.24 8.34 -13.23
CA PRO A 285 -9.15 7.33 -13.75
C PRO A 285 -10.53 7.44 -13.09
N ARG A 286 -11.60 7.34 -13.86
CA ARG A 286 -12.97 7.51 -13.33
C ARG A 286 -13.32 6.45 -12.30
N SER A 287 -12.91 5.21 -12.56
CA SER A 287 -13.18 4.08 -11.67
C SER A 287 -12.07 3.05 -11.76
N LEU A 288 -11.54 2.67 -10.60
CA LEU A 288 -10.65 1.53 -10.44
C LEU A 288 -11.29 0.59 -9.43
N VAL A 289 -11.64 -0.61 -9.88
CA VAL A 289 -12.20 -1.69 -9.05
C VAL A 289 -11.61 -3.02 -9.49
N GLY A 290 -11.11 -3.84 -8.55
CA GLY A 290 -10.40 -5.07 -8.86
C GLY A 290 -11.25 -6.33 -8.66
N ASP A 291 -10.98 -7.34 -9.48
CA ASP A 291 -11.44 -8.71 -9.21
C ASP A 291 -10.30 -9.53 -8.58
N ALA A 292 -10.42 -9.79 -7.31
CA ALA A 292 -9.47 -10.59 -6.54
C ALA A 292 -9.78 -12.10 -6.57
N ALA A 293 -10.44 -12.61 -7.60
CA ALA A 293 -10.86 -14.02 -7.67
C ALA A 293 -9.68 -14.99 -7.52
N ARG A 294 -8.52 -14.68 -8.13
CA ARG A 294 -7.30 -15.49 -8.02
C ARG A 294 -6.78 -15.56 -6.58
N LEU A 295 -6.78 -14.43 -5.87
CA LEU A 295 -6.37 -14.35 -4.47
C LEU A 295 -7.40 -15.00 -3.53
N ARG A 296 -8.69 -14.81 -3.80
CA ARG A 296 -9.77 -15.48 -3.05
C ARG A 296 -9.68 -17.00 -3.13
N ALA A 297 -9.24 -17.55 -4.27
CA ALA A 297 -9.00 -18.98 -4.42
C ALA A 297 -7.86 -19.51 -3.50
N LEU A 298 -6.97 -18.62 -3.02
CA LEU A 298 -5.97 -18.94 -1.99
C LEU A 298 -6.53 -18.81 -0.54
N GLY A 299 -7.81 -18.47 -0.37
CA GLY A 299 -8.48 -18.36 0.92
C GLY A 299 -8.52 -16.96 1.52
N TRP A 300 -7.97 -15.93 0.87
CA TRP A 300 -8.06 -14.57 1.35
C TRP A 300 -9.45 -13.95 1.10
N LYS A 301 -9.89 -13.12 2.04
CA LYS A 301 -11.07 -12.26 1.90
C LYS A 301 -10.92 -11.00 2.74
N PRO A 302 -11.52 -9.85 2.33
CA PRO A 302 -11.57 -8.67 3.17
C PRO A 302 -12.37 -8.95 4.45
N SER A 303 -11.92 -8.38 5.57
CA SER A 303 -12.55 -8.52 6.89
C SER A 303 -13.63 -7.48 7.17
N LEU A 304 -13.56 -6.33 6.48
CA LEU A 304 -14.45 -5.19 6.66
C LEU A 304 -15.18 -4.86 5.36
N ASP A 305 -16.43 -4.42 5.50
CA ASP A 305 -17.14 -3.70 4.45
C ASP A 305 -16.78 -2.22 4.43
N PHE A 306 -17.27 -1.50 3.45
CA PHE A 306 -16.98 -0.08 3.24
C PHE A 306 -17.42 0.79 4.44
N GLU A 307 -18.62 0.59 4.97
CA GLU A 307 -19.15 1.38 6.08
C GLU A 307 -18.35 1.17 7.38
N ALA A 308 -17.96 -0.07 7.67
CA ALA A 308 -17.12 -0.40 8.82
C ALA A 308 -15.72 0.20 8.68
N LEU A 309 -15.13 0.17 7.47
CA LEU A 309 -13.85 0.82 7.20
C LEU A 309 -13.91 2.32 7.51
N VAL A 310 -14.89 3.03 6.89
CA VAL A 310 -15.02 4.49 7.06
C VAL A 310 -15.23 4.84 8.54
N ARG A 311 -16.08 4.08 9.25
CA ARG A 311 -16.33 4.28 10.68
C ARG A 311 -15.04 4.18 11.51
N ILE A 312 -14.23 3.14 11.32
CA ILE A 312 -12.95 2.95 12.04
C ILE A 312 -12.01 4.14 11.80
N LEU A 313 -11.94 4.65 10.58
CA LEU A 313 -11.08 5.79 10.25
C LEU A 313 -11.56 7.06 10.95
N VAL A 314 -12.86 7.32 10.95
CA VAL A 314 -13.44 8.49 11.59
C VAL A 314 -13.32 8.42 13.11
N GLU A 315 -13.67 7.29 13.74
CA GLU A 315 -13.54 7.08 15.18
C GLU A 315 -12.11 7.31 15.68
N ALA A 316 -11.10 6.80 14.93
CA ALA A 316 -9.70 7.03 15.25
C ALA A 316 -9.33 8.52 15.23
N GLN A 317 -9.85 9.29 14.26
CA GLN A 317 -9.60 10.72 14.16
C GLN A 317 -10.38 11.52 15.22
N VAL A 318 -11.60 11.10 15.57
CA VAL A 318 -12.37 11.71 16.66
C VAL A 318 -11.60 11.57 17.99
N ALA A 319 -11.06 10.38 18.28
CA ALA A 319 -10.24 10.16 19.47
C ALA A 319 -8.96 11.03 19.45
N ALA A 320 -8.28 11.14 18.30
CA ALA A 320 -7.09 11.97 18.16
C ALA A 320 -7.41 13.46 18.36
N VAL A 321 -8.47 13.97 17.74
CA VAL A 321 -8.92 15.37 17.92
C VAL A 321 -9.29 15.66 19.38
N ALA A 322 -9.92 14.72 20.07
CA ALA A 322 -10.27 14.88 21.48
C ALA A 322 -9.02 14.95 22.39
N SER A 323 -7.94 14.23 22.06
CA SER A 323 -6.71 14.25 22.85
C SER A 323 -5.82 15.48 22.63
N GLU A 324 -6.06 16.26 21.58
CA GLU A 324 -5.33 17.51 21.26
C GLU A 324 -5.92 18.75 21.94
N GLY A 325 -6.99 18.64 22.66
CA GLY A 325 -7.72 19.74 23.34
C GLY A 325 -7.71 19.64 24.80
#